data_03fbdf0ab0bb32a9acf9d57e25232689
#
_entry.id   03fbdf0ab0bb32a9acf9d57e25232689
#
_cell.length_a   1.000
_cell.length_b   1.000
_cell.length_c   1.000
_cell.angle_alpha   90.00
_cell.angle_beta   90.00
_cell.angle_gamma   90.00
#
_symmetry.space_group_name_H-M   'P 1'
#
loop_
_entity.id
_entity.type
_entity.pdbx_description
1 polymer ?
#
loop_
_entity_poly.entity_id
_entity_poly.type
_entity_poly.pdbx_seq_one_letter_code
_entity_poly.pdbx_strand_id
1 'polypeptide(L)'
;NGMFRRRSNKIGNQQYDEIDGRPFSTDFSFTRFLVPHLSLYTGLSLYMDCDMYCYGDITELFDMCRDSYYPVWAVHHKYAPEKGIKMDGQAQEPYNMKNWSSLMMFNNEHHYLDNLSIDAINTEKGRWLHTFKWLPDEEADIGQIPEEWNWLDGHSPENMKPKIVHFTTGGPWFAKWKPRGTTEGKYAVKWCEDARWLQMKGIIP
;
A
#
# COMPACT_ATOMS: atom_id res chain seq x y z
N ASN A 1 0.24 22.74 0.83
CA ASN A 1 1.23 22.92 1.89
C ASN A 1 2.69 22.89 1.42
N GLY A 2 3.03 22.73 0.12
CA GLY A 2 4.40 22.78 -0.42
C GLY A 2 5.29 21.54 -0.14
N MET A 3 4.85 20.57 0.64
CA MET A 3 5.65 19.36 0.91
C MET A 3 5.73 18.44 -0.32
N PHE A 4 4.62 18.20 -1.00
CA PHE A 4 4.61 17.39 -2.21
C PHE A 4 4.58 18.30 -3.44
N ARG A 5 5.64 18.22 -4.26
CA ARG A 5 5.86 19.06 -5.45
C ARG A 5 6.10 18.25 -6.72
N ARG A 6 6.00 16.91 -6.61
CA ARG A 6 6.22 16.00 -7.72
C ARG A 6 5.19 16.25 -8.81
N ARG A 7 5.62 16.34 -10.03
CA ARG A 7 4.75 16.59 -11.20
C ARG A 7 4.50 15.30 -11.95
N SER A 8 3.33 15.23 -12.56
CA SER A 8 2.94 14.14 -13.43
C SER A 8 2.30 14.66 -14.70
N ASN A 9 2.51 13.94 -15.80
CA ASN A 9 1.84 14.14 -17.06
C ASN A 9 0.78 13.07 -17.24
N LYS A 10 -0.37 13.44 -17.82
CA LYS A 10 -1.47 12.52 -18.12
C LYS A 10 -1.61 12.34 -19.62
N ILE A 11 -1.56 11.09 -20.09
CA ILE A 11 -1.79 10.71 -21.48
C ILE A 11 -3.00 9.76 -21.50
N GLY A 12 -4.12 10.24 -22.03
CA GLY A 12 -5.40 9.55 -21.86
C GLY A 12 -5.76 9.45 -20.39
N ASN A 13 -6.00 8.24 -19.89
CA ASN A 13 -6.27 7.98 -18.45
C ASN A 13 -5.03 7.59 -17.66
N GLN A 14 -3.86 7.42 -18.29
CA GLN A 14 -2.64 6.99 -17.65
C GLN A 14 -1.83 8.19 -17.14
N GLN A 15 -1.40 8.13 -15.89
CA GLN A 15 -0.46 9.08 -15.30
C GLN A 15 0.99 8.60 -15.50
N TYR A 16 1.89 9.56 -15.76
CA TYR A 16 3.33 9.34 -15.92
C TYR A 16 4.08 10.30 -15.01
N ASP A 17 5.05 9.78 -14.29
CA ASP A 17 5.94 10.59 -13.47
C ASP A 17 6.91 11.40 -14.34
N GLU A 18 7.03 12.72 -14.09
CA GLU A 18 7.96 13.56 -14.86
C GLU A 18 9.44 13.26 -14.58
N ILE A 19 9.75 12.60 -13.46
CA ILE A 19 11.14 12.33 -13.07
C ILE A 19 11.76 11.21 -13.92
N ASP A 20 11.00 10.15 -14.20
CA ASP A 20 11.52 8.97 -14.92
C ASP A 20 10.67 8.56 -16.12
N GLY A 21 9.58 9.29 -16.41
CA GLY A 21 8.67 9.00 -17.51
C GLY A 21 7.86 7.71 -17.34
N ARG A 22 7.88 7.08 -16.17
CA ARG A 22 7.19 5.80 -15.94
C ARG A 22 5.74 5.97 -15.55
N PRO A 23 4.88 5.04 -15.98
CA PRO A 23 3.48 5.04 -15.59
C PRO A 23 3.33 4.69 -14.09
N PHE A 24 2.36 5.34 -13.43
CA PHE A 24 1.90 4.99 -12.09
C PHE A 24 0.38 5.06 -12.02
N SER A 25 -0.22 4.38 -11.03
CA SER A 25 -1.65 4.11 -11.05
C SER A 25 -2.49 4.99 -10.10
N THR A 26 -1.88 5.62 -9.08
CA THR A 26 -2.65 6.34 -8.06
C THR A 26 -1.94 7.62 -7.63
N ASP A 27 -2.71 8.66 -7.30
CA ASP A 27 -2.18 9.97 -6.87
C ASP A 27 -1.35 9.86 -5.57
N PHE A 28 -1.60 8.85 -4.75
CA PHE A 28 -0.84 8.60 -3.52
C PHE A 28 0.33 7.61 -3.68
N SER A 29 0.71 7.27 -4.92
CA SER A 29 1.84 6.36 -5.18
C SER A 29 3.13 6.81 -4.48
N PHE A 30 3.37 8.12 -4.39
CA PHE A 30 4.59 8.68 -3.80
C PHE A 30 4.35 9.30 -2.42
N THR A 31 3.17 9.86 -2.16
CA THR A 31 2.85 10.56 -0.91
C THR A 31 2.83 9.63 0.30
N ARG A 32 2.69 8.31 0.10
CA ARG A 32 2.79 7.30 1.16
C ARG A 32 4.12 7.34 1.92
N PHE A 33 5.17 7.78 1.28
CA PHE A 33 6.50 7.92 1.89
C PHE A 33 6.68 9.19 2.72
N LEU A 34 5.68 10.09 2.74
CA LEU A 34 5.66 11.25 3.63
C LEU A 34 5.22 10.91 5.07
N VAL A 35 4.81 9.67 5.34
CA VAL A 35 4.28 9.27 6.65
C VAL A 35 5.25 9.61 7.80
N PRO A 36 6.55 9.30 7.76
CA PRO A 36 7.47 9.67 8.83
C PRO A 36 7.50 11.18 9.09
N HIS A 37 7.51 11.99 8.02
CA HIS A 37 7.49 13.43 8.12
C HIS A 37 6.18 13.97 8.72
N LEU A 38 5.02 13.41 8.30
CA LEU A 38 3.70 13.78 8.83
C LEU A 38 3.53 13.38 10.29
N SER A 39 4.23 12.34 10.73
CA SER A 39 4.29 11.88 12.12
C SER A 39 5.34 12.62 12.95
N LEU A 40 5.97 13.67 12.40
CA LEU A 40 7.04 14.44 13.04
C LEU A 40 8.20 13.55 13.52
N TYR A 41 8.46 12.46 12.82
CA TYR A 41 9.49 11.47 13.15
C TYR A 41 9.36 10.91 14.57
N THR A 42 8.12 10.68 15.04
CA THR A 42 7.86 10.22 16.42
C THR A 42 6.98 8.95 16.40
N GLY A 43 7.38 7.96 17.22
CA GLY A 43 6.65 6.72 17.48
C GLY A 43 6.47 5.82 16.25
N LEU A 44 5.45 4.99 16.27
CA LEU A 44 5.08 4.09 15.17
C LEU A 44 3.93 4.68 14.35
N SER A 45 4.00 4.53 13.03
CA SER A 45 2.91 4.92 12.11
C SER A 45 2.62 3.84 11.09
N LEU A 46 1.35 3.60 10.84
CA LEU A 46 0.88 2.67 9.82
C LEU A 46 0.40 3.43 8.58
N TYR A 47 0.94 3.06 7.43
CA TYR A 47 0.38 3.39 6.12
C TYR A 47 -0.38 2.18 5.58
N MET A 48 -1.57 2.41 5.02
CA MET A 48 -2.38 1.43 4.30
C MET A 48 -2.93 2.05 3.02
N ASP A 49 -2.97 1.29 1.92
CA ASP A 49 -3.71 1.70 0.73
C ASP A 49 -5.23 1.76 1.03
N CYS A 50 -5.95 2.64 0.34
CA CYS A 50 -7.37 2.87 0.59
C CYS A 50 -8.30 1.75 0.07
N ASP A 51 -7.77 0.80 -0.69
CA ASP A 51 -8.45 -0.40 -1.19
C ASP A 51 -8.26 -1.62 -0.27
N MET A 52 -8.01 -1.36 1.01
CA MET A 52 -7.89 -2.38 2.05
C MET A 52 -9.09 -2.40 2.99
N TYR A 53 -9.45 -3.60 3.46
CA TYR A 53 -10.52 -3.80 4.43
C TYR A 53 -9.99 -4.59 5.63
N CYS A 54 -10.11 -4.00 6.82
CA CYS A 54 -9.55 -4.54 8.06
C CYS A 54 -10.56 -5.43 8.80
N TYR A 55 -10.18 -6.68 9.05
CA TYR A 55 -10.92 -7.67 9.83
C TYR A 55 -10.32 -7.92 11.22
N GLY A 56 -9.00 -7.73 11.33
CA GLY A 56 -8.26 -7.98 12.55
C GLY A 56 -8.21 -6.75 13.46
N ASP A 57 -7.74 -6.95 14.67
CA ASP A 57 -7.43 -5.85 15.57
C ASP A 57 -6.08 -5.23 15.17
N ILE A 58 -6.12 -4.01 14.68
CA ILE A 58 -4.94 -3.30 14.18
C ILE A 58 -3.89 -3.07 15.27
N THR A 59 -4.28 -3.09 16.55
CA THR A 59 -3.34 -2.91 17.67
C THR A 59 -2.31 -4.03 17.74
N GLU A 60 -2.68 -5.26 17.31
CA GLU A 60 -1.75 -6.39 17.23
C GLU A 60 -0.54 -6.09 16.31
N LEU A 61 -0.76 -5.30 15.24
CA LEU A 61 0.31 -4.91 14.32
C LEU A 61 1.30 -3.96 14.99
N PHE A 62 0.78 -2.99 15.76
CA PHE A 62 1.61 -2.08 16.54
C PHE A 62 2.38 -2.81 17.62
N ASP A 63 1.75 -3.75 18.33
CA ASP A 63 2.42 -4.53 19.38
C ASP A 63 3.54 -5.41 18.81
N MET A 64 3.32 -6.00 17.62
CA MET A 64 4.33 -6.80 16.92
C MET A 64 5.58 -5.99 16.57
N CYS A 65 5.45 -4.71 16.24
CA CYS A 65 6.53 -3.85 15.78
C CYS A 65 7.20 -3.06 16.91
N ARG A 66 6.56 -2.91 18.07
CA ARG A 66 6.94 -1.99 19.15
C ARG A 66 8.35 -2.18 19.67
N ASP A 67 8.76 -3.43 19.88
CA ASP A 67 10.04 -3.77 20.53
C ASP A 67 11.12 -4.20 19.52
N SER A 68 10.91 -3.91 18.26
CA SER A 68 11.80 -4.32 17.18
C SER A 68 12.53 -3.13 16.55
N TYR A 69 13.75 -3.35 16.10
CA TYR A 69 14.68 -2.28 15.66
C TYR A 69 14.60 -1.96 14.16
N TYR A 70 13.65 -2.49 13.41
CA TYR A 70 13.56 -2.17 11.99
C TYR A 70 13.07 -0.73 11.75
N PRO A 71 13.58 -0.03 10.71
CA PRO A 71 13.05 1.28 10.29
C PRO A 71 11.65 1.19 9.69
N VAL A 72 11.34 0.07 9.04
CA VAL A 72 10.04 -0.19 8.40
C VAL A 72 9.75 -1.68 8.39
N TRP A 73 8.46 -2.03 8.42
CA TRP A 73 7.99 -3.39 8.20
C TRP A 73 7.01 -3.41 7.04
N ALA A 74 7.03 -4.50 6.28
CA ALA A 74 6.11 -4.77 5.18
C ALA A 74 5.78 -6.25 5.09
N VAL A 75 4.71 -6.59 4.36
CA VAL A 75 4.47 -7.98 3.96
C VAL A 75 5.35 -8.29 2.75
N HIS A 76 6.23 -9.28 2.90
CA HIS A 76 7.17 -9.70 1.85
C HIS A 76 6.47 -10.62 0.83
N HIS A 77 5.60 -10.03 0.01
CA HIS A 77 4.92 -10.80 -1.03
C HIS A 77 5.92 -11.38 -2.03
N LYS A 78 5.83 -12.69 -2.26
CA LYS A 78 6.56 -13.40 -3.32
C LYS A 78 5.89 -13.26 -4.69
N TYR A 79 4.84 -12.47 -4.75
CA TYR A 79 4.04 -12.23 -5.93
C TYR A 79 4.75 -11.28 -6.90
N ALA A 80 5.03 -11.77 -8.10
CA ALA A 80 5.48 -10.98 -9.24
C ALA A 80 4.34 -10.93 -10.27
N PRO A 81 3.56 -9.83 -10.34
CA PRO A 81 2.49 -9.74 -11.31
C PRO A 81 3.05 -9.77 -12.72
N GLU A 82 2.36 -10.47 -13.63
CA GLU A 82 2.59 -10.31 -15.06
C GLU A 82 2.29 -8.86 -15.48
N LYS A 83 2.92 -8.42 -16.58
CA LYS A 83 2.56 -7.12 -17.20
C LYS A 83 1.07 -7.14 -17.50
N GLY A 84 0.32 -6.19 -16.94
CA GLY A 84 -1.12 -6.16 -17.05
C GLY A 84 -1.71 -4.78 -16.92
N ILE A 85 -3.00 -4.68 -17.16
CA ILE A 85 -3.80 -3.49 -16.98
C ILE A 85 -4.71 -3.73 -15.77
N LYS A 86 -4.70 -2.82 -14.80
CA LYS A 86 -5.62 -2.84 -13.66
C LYS A 86 -7.07 -2.60 -14.13
N MET A 87 -8.05 -2.85 -13.26
CA MET A 87 -9.47 -2.70 -13.57
C MET A 87 -9.86 -1.25 -13.94
N ASP A 88 -9.11 -0.27 -13.49
CA ASP A 88 -9.23 1.15 -13.83
C ASP A 88 -8.58 1.53 -15.16
N GLY A 89 -7.97 0.56 -15.88
CA GLY A 89 -7.29 0.78 -17.16
C GLY A 89 -5.83 1.26 -17.04
N GLN A 90 -5.27 1.31 -15.83
CA GLN A 90 -3.90 1.76 -15.58
C GLN A 90 -2.88 0.66 -15.85
N ALA A 91 -1.80 0.99 -16.57
CA ALA A 91 -0.70 0.06 -16.81
C ALA A 91 0.08 -0.21 -15.51
N GLN A 92 0.47 -1.48 -15.32
CA GLN A 92 1.25 -1.93 -14.19
C GLN A 92 2.57 -2.51 -14.66
N GLU A 93 3.68 -1.97 -14.14
CA GLU A 93 5.01 -2.55 -14.35
C GLU A 93 5.34 -3.57 -13.25
N PRO A 94 5.85 -4.76 -13.61
CA PRO A 94 6.36 -5.71 -12.64
C PRO A 94 7.71 -5.23 -12.08
N TYR A 95 7.89 -5.38 -10.77
CA TYR A 95 9.17 -5.20 -10.08
C TYR A 95 9.21 -6.06 -8.82
N ASN A 96 10.41 -6.38 -8.38
CA ASN A 96 10.59 -7.02 -7.07
C ASN A 96 10.00 -6.13 -5.98
N MET A 97 9.50 -6.71 -4.89
CA MET A 97 8.83 -6.00 -3.81
C MET A 97 7.48 -5.34 -4.20
N LYS A 98 6.83 -5.88 -5.24
CA LYS A 98 5.48 -5.41 -5.62
C LYS A 98 4.50 -5.63 -4.47
N ASN A 99 3.66 -4.62 -4.21
CA ASN A 99 2.70 -4.55 -3.10
C ASN A 99 3.31 -4.46 -1.68
N TRP A 100 4.63 -4.47 -1.50
CA TRP A 100 5.23 -4.30 -0.17
C TRP A 100 4.90 -2.93 0.41
N SER A 101 4.98 -1.88 -0.39
CA SER A 101 4.67 -0.51 0.04
C SER A 101 3.17 -0.19 0.14
N SER A 102 2.27 -1.15 -0.07
CA SER A 102 0.84 -0.95 0.10
C SER A 102 0.38 -0.98 1.56
N LEU A 103 1.16 -1.68 2.41
CA LEU A 103 1.02 -1.66 3.87
C LEU A 103 2.42 -1.57 4.47
N MET A 104 2.68 -0.50 5.20
CA MET A 104 3.98 -0.25 5.83
C MET A 104 3.78 0.24 7.27
N MET A 105 4.46 -0.40 8.21
CA MET A 105 4.62 0.13 9.56
C MET A 105 5.98 0.82 9.63
N PHE A 106 6.01 2.09 10.02
CA PHE A 106 7.23 2.88 10.17
C PHE A 106 7.61 3.03 11.65
N ASN A 107 8.88 2.80 11.98
CA ASN A 107 9.49 3.28 13.20
C ASN A 107 10.03 4.68 12.93
N ASN A 108 9.21 5.70 13.19
CA ASN A 108 9.51 7.08 12.78
C ASN A 108 10.77 7.66 13.43
N GLU A 109 11.24 7.10 14.54
CA GLU A 109 12.44 7.54 15.26
C GLU A 109 13.73 6.90 14.72
N HIS A 110 13.61 5.93 13.78
CA HIS A 110 14.78 5.27 13.22
C HIS A 110 15.53 6.18 12.25
N HIS A 111 16.84 6.35 12.45
CA HIS A 111 17.69 7.30 11.70
C HIS A 111 17.72 7.05 10.17
N TYR A 112 17.45 5.81 9.69
CA TYR A 112 17.37 5.55 8.24
C TYR A 112 16.18 6.27 7.57
N LEU A 113 15.17 6.69 8.33
CA LEU A 113 14.04 7.45 7.80
C LEU A 113 14.41 8.89 7.41
N ASP A 114 15.57 9.40 7.85
CA ASP A 114 16.11 10.68 7.39
C ASP A 114 16.36 10.67 5.87
N ASN A 115 16.61 9.48 5.28
CA ASN A 115 16.78 9.31 3.84
C ASN A 115 15.45 9.55 3.07
N LEU A 116 14.29 9.43 3.72
CA LEU A 116 12.99 9.80 3.17
C LEU A 116 12.69 11.29 3.38
N SER A 117 13.66 12.15 3.13
CA SER A 117 13.44 13.59 3.17
C SER A 117 12.38 14.04 2.16
N ILE A 118 11.75 15.19 2.40
CA ILE A 118 10.78 15.78 1.46
C ILE A 118 11.41 15.94 0.07
N ASP A 119 12.68 16.31 0.00
CA ASP A 119 13.38 16.47 -1.29
C ASP A 119 13.60 15.13 -1.97
N ALA A 120 14.04 14.09 -1.26
CA ALA A 120 14.18 12.75 -1.83
C ALA A 120 12.85 12.22 -2.39
N ILE A 121 11.75 12.37 -1.66
CA ILE A 121 10.40 11.95 -2.12
C ILE A 121 9.98 12.72 -3.37
N ASN A 122 10.39 13.97 -3.54
CA ASN A 122 10.03 14.79 -4.69
C ASN A 122 10.99 14.64 -5.90
N THR A 123 12.19 14.08 -5.72
CA THR A 123 13.23 14.06 -6.76
C THR A 123 13.71 12.67 -7.15
N GLU A 124 13.60 11.68 -6.25
CA GLU A 124 14.02 10.31 -6.55
C GLU A 124 13.01 9.58 -7.43
N LYS A 125 13.49 8.60 -8.21
CA LYS A 125 12.64 7.77 -9.08
C LYS A 125 11.61 7.01 -8.27
N GLY A 126 10.40 6.83 -8.82
CA GLY A 126 9.35 6.06 -8.16
C GLY A 126 9.81 4.65 -7.78
N ARG A 127 10.62 3.99 -8.61
CA ARG A 127 11.20 2.68 -8.31
C ARG A 127 12.13 2.73 -7.09
N TRP A 128 12.92 3.79 -6.90
CA TRP A 128 13.79 3.96 -5.75
C TRP A 128 12.97 3.97 -4.43
N LEU A 129 11.85 4.67 -4.44
CA LEU A 129 10.93 4.69 -3.29
C LEU A 129 10.32 3.31 -3.02
N HIS A 130 9.73 2.68 -4.03
CA HIS A 130 8.95 1.45 -3.88
C HIS A 130 9.80 0.17 -3.72
N THR A 131 11.09 0.22 -4.04
CA THR A 131 12.03 -0.87 -3.77
C THR A 131 12.92 -0.58 -2.57
N PHE A 132 12.52 0.38 -1.73
CA PHE A 132 13.16 0.70 -0.45
C PHE A 132 14.66 1.03 -0.56
N LYS A 133 15.11 1.57 -1.72
CA LYS A 133 16.51 1.96 -1.96
C LYS A 133 17.00 3.11 -1.05
N TRP A 134 16.13 3.67 -0.25
CA TRP A 134 16.45 4.61 0.82
C TRP A 134 16.97 3.92 2.09
N LEU A 135 16.91 2.59 2.17
CA LEU A 135 17.55 1.79 3.20
C LEU A 135 18.96 1.37 2.77
N PRO A 136 19.92 1.24 3.69
CA PRO A 136 21.26 0.71 3.40
C PRO A 136 21.23 -0.71 2.86
N ASP A 137 20.36 -1.57 3.39
CA ASP A 137 20.14 -2.94 2.94
C ASP A 137 18.63 -3.19 2.85
N GLU A 138 18.09 -3.12 1.62
CA GLU A 138 16.66 -3.26 1.37
C GLU A 138 16.09 -4.67 1.62
N GLU A 139 16.92 -5.68 1.89
CA GLU A 139 16.47 -7.01 2.29
C GLU A 139 16.55 -7.19 3.81
N ALA A 140 17.65 -6.74 4.43
CA ALA A 140 17.90 -6.93 5.85
C ALA A 140 17.22 -5.88 6.74
N ASP A 141 17.01 -4.66 6.23
CA ASP A 141 16.44 -3.55 7.01
C ASP A 141 14.91 -3.45 6.96
N ILE A 142 14.21 -4.39 6.30
CA ILE A 142 12.75 -4.44 6.27
C ILE A 142 12.27 -5.59 7.15
N GLY A 143 11.60 -5.25 8.24
CA GLY A 143 10.93 -6.23 9.09
C GLY A 143 9.77 -6.91 8.37
N GLN A 144 9.57 -8.20 8.62
CA GLN A 144 8.51 -8.97 7.97
C GLN A 144 7.22 -8.94 8.78
N ILE A 145 6.13 -8.51 8.13
CA ILE A 145 4.76 -8.65 8.61
C ILE A 145 4.18 -9.95 8.03
N PRO A 146 3.44 -10.77 8.82
CA PRO A 146 2.74 -11.93 8.29
C PRO A 146 1.76 -11.61 7.17
N GLU A 147 1.65 -12.50 6.17
CA GLU A 147 0.88 -12.25 4.94
C GLU A 147 -0.62 -12.00 5.18
N GLU A 148 -1.19 -12.53 6.27
CA GLU A 148 -2.59 -12.27 6.65
C GLU A 148 -2.91 -10.78 6.88
N TRP A 149 -1.90 -9.93 7.10
CA TRP A 149 -2.05 -8.48 7.28
C TRP A 149 -2.08 -7.68 5.97
N ASN A 150 -1.79 -8.33 4.86
CA ASN A 150 -1.94 -7.75 3.52
C ASN A 150 -2.29 -8.85 2.52
N TRP A 151 -3.39 -9.57 2.81
CA TRP A 151 -3.86 -10.67 1.97
C TRP A 151 -4.40 -10.12 0.65
N LEU A 152 -3.74 -10.48 -0.45
CA LEU A 152 -4.06 -9.98 -1.78
C LEU A 152 -5.23 -10.76 -2.37
N ASP A 153 -6.36 -10.10 -2.58
CA ASP A 153 -7.55 -10.69 -3.21
C ASP A 153 -7.22 -11.26 -4.59
N GLY A 154 -7.51 -12.56 -4.77
CA GLY A 154 -7.22 -13.30 -6.00
C GLY A 154 -5.77 -13.72 -6.22
N HIS A 155 -4.89 -13.52 -5.23
CA HIS A 155 -3.45 -13.83 -5.35
C HIS A 155 -2.89 -14.57 -4.13
N SER A 156 -3.29 -14.19 -2.93
CA SER A 156 -2.87 -14.89 -1.71
C SER A 156 -3.62 -16.21 -1.51
N PRO A 157 -3.08 -17.18 -0.73
CA PRO A 157 -3.70 -18.48 -0.52
C PRO A 157 -5.12 -18.39 0.05
N GLU A 158 -6.07 -19.08 -0.56
CA GLU A 158 -7.50 -19.08 -0.14
C GLU A 158 -7.74 -19.69 1.25
N ASN A 159 -6.88 -20.60 1.68
CA ASN A 159 -6.97 -21.24 3.00
C ASN A 159 -6.43 -20.36 4.14
N MET A 160 -5.84 -19.20 3.83
CA MET A 160 -5.41 -18.23 4.81
C MET A 160 -6.61 -17.43 5.33
N LYS A 161 -6.62 -17.16 6.64
CA LYS A 161 -7.61 -16.27 7.25
C LYS A 161 -7.02 -14.85 7.34
N PRO A 162 -7.44 -13.92 6.46
CA PRO A 162 -6.88 -12.59 6.46
C PRO A 162 -7.29 -11.78 7.68
N LYS A 163 -6.38 -10.93 8.13
CA LYS A 163 -6.63 -9.82 9.07
C LYS A 163 -6.88 -8.52 8.33
N ILE A 164 -6.24 -8.33 7.17
CA ILE A 164 -6.54 -7.25 6.22
C ILE A 164 -6.65 -7.85 4.81
N VAL A 165 -7.74 -7.55 4.13
CA VAL A 165 -7.96 -7.89 2.72
C VAL A 165 -7.62 -6.69 1.86
N HIS A 166 -6.74 -6.89 0.87
CA HIS A 166 -6.33 -5.89 -0.09
C HIS A 166 -6.92 -6.21 -1.48
N PHE A 167 -7.85 -5.39 -1.94
CA PHE A 167 -8.47 -5.52 -3.26
C PHE A 167 -7.58 -4.94 -4.36
N THR A 168 -6.34 -5.42 -4.45
CA THR A 168 -5.26 -4.84 -5.28
C THR A 168 -5.56 -4.73 -6.77
N THR A 169 -6.53 -5.47 -7.29
CA THR A 169 -6.97 -5.44 -8.70
C THR A 169 -8.28 -4.69 -8.91
N GLY A 170 -8.83 -4.12 -7.86
CA GLY A 170 -10.14 -3.48 -7.80
C GLY A 170 -11.10 -4.23 -6.90
N GLY A 171 -12.10 -3.57 -6.37
CA GLY A 171 -13.01 -4.10 -5.37
C GLY A 171 -14.49 -3.82 -5.64
N PRO A 172 -15.36 -4.15 -4.68
CA PRO A 172 -16.82 -4.13 -4.85
C PRO A 172 -17.43 -2.73 -5.08
N TRP A 173 -16.65 -1.68 -4.96
CA TRP A 173 -17.05 -0.30 -5.32
C TRP A 173 -17.09 -0.05 -6.84
N PHE A 174 -16.49 -0.93 -7.67
CA PHE A 174 -16.55 -0.82 -9.12
C PHE A 174 -17.77 -1.55 -9.67
N ALA A 175 -18.61 -0.89 -10.46
CA ALA A 175 -19.84 -1.46 -11.04
C ALA A 175 -19.62 -2.73 -11.89
N LYS A 176 -18.43 -2.89 -12.48
CA LYS A 176 -18.07 -4.06 -13.31
C LYS A 176 -17.25 -5.10 -12.55
N TRP A 177 -17.00 -4.87 -11.26
CA TRP A 177 -16.23 -5.83 -10.46
C TRP A 177 -17.04 -7.14 -10.31
N LYS A 178 -16.34 -8.25 -10.44
CA LYS A 178 -16.89 -9.60 -10.20
C LYS A 178 -15.95 -10.33 -9.28
N PRO A 179 -16.46 -11.05 -8.28
CA PRO A 179 -15.61 -11.89 -7.42
C PRO A 179 -14.88 -12.92 -8.29
N ARG A 180 -13.62 -13.16 -7.95
CA ARG A 180 -12.75 -14.15 -8.57
C ARG A 180 -12.73 -15.41 -7.70
N GLY A 181 -13.61 -16.34 -7.90
CA GLY A 181 -13.68 -17.55 -7.09
C GLY A 181 -14.67 -17.48 -5.92
N THR A 182 -14.74 -18.56 -5.13
CA THR A 182 -15.75 -18.75 -4.08
C THR A 182 -15.42 -18.03 -2.77
N THR A 183 -14.14 -17.86 -2.44
CA THR A 183 -13.68 -17.20 -1.22
C THR A 183 -13.59 -15.69 -1.37
N GLU A 184 -13.26 -15.19 -2.53
CA GLU A 184 -13.13 -13.77 -2.84
C GLU A 184 -14.46 -13.02 -2.67
N GLY A 185 -15.56 -13.61 -3.09
CA GLY A 185 -16.90 -13.06 -2.90
C GLY A 185 -17.29 -12.82 -1.44
N LYS A 186 -16.77 -13.63 -0.50
CA LYS A 186 -17.07 -13.52 0.92
C LYS A 186 -16.64 -12.18 1.52
N TYR A 187 -15.43 -11.73 1.22
CA TYR A 187 -14.89 -10.50 1.78
C TYR A 187 -15.52 -9.26 1.14
N ALA A 188 -15.82 -9.33 -0.16
CA ALA A 188 -16.54 -8.27 -0.84
C ALA A 188 -17.98 -8.14 -0.35
N VAL A 189 -18.68 -9.24 -0.07
CA VAL A 189 -20.04 -9.21 0.52
C VAL A 189 -20.00 -8.49 1.87
N LYS A 190 -19.05 -8.84 2.73
CA LYS A 190 -18.91 -8.18 4.03
C LYS A 190 -18.60 -6.69 3.90
N TRP A 191 -17.72 -6.30 2.99
CA TRP A 191 -17.46 -4.90 2.69
C TRP A 191 -18.73 -4.15 2.27
N CYS A 192 -19.53 -4.73 1.37
CA CYS A 192 -20.80 -4.14 0.92
C CYS A 192 -21.83 -4.01 2.04
N GLU A 193 -21.90 -4.99 2.94
CA GLU A 193 -22.79 -4.96 4.10
C GLU A 193 -22.42 -3.81 5.02
N ASP A 194 -21.15 -3.65 5.34
CA ASP A 194 -20.65 -2.60 6.24
C ASP A 194 -20.76 -1.21 5.60
N ALA A 195 -20.48 -1.08 4.30
CA ALA A 195 -20.68 0.17 3.58
C ALA A 195 -22.15 0.62 3.63
N ARG A 196 -23.11 -0.28 3.39
CA ARG A 196 -24.54 0.02 3.50
C ARG A 196 -24.93 0.41 4.92
N TRP A 197 -24.38 -0.29 5.92
CA TRP A 197 -24.65 0.05 7.32
C TRP A 197 -24.14 1.45 7.67
N LEU A 198 -22.91 1.80 7.24
CA LEU A 198 -22.33 3.13 7.44
C LEU A 198 -23.16 4.24 6.73
N GLN A 199 -23.64 3.97 5.51
CA GLN A 199 -24.56 4.88 4.79
C GLN A 199 -25.86 5.08 5.55
N MET A 200 -26.51 4.00 6.02
CA MET A 200 -27.75 4.08 6.82
C MET A 200 -27.57 4.86 8.14
N LYS A 201 -26.34 4.86 8.69
CA LYS A 201 -25.98 5.65 9.88
C LYS A 201 -25.59 7.10 9.56
N GLY A 202 -25.50 7.48 8.29
CA GLY A 202 -25.04 8.81 7.88
C GLY A 202 -23.57 9.09 8.18
N ILE A 203 -22.74 8.02 8.34
CA ILE A 203 -21.31 8.13 8.61
C ILE A 203 -20.53 8.36 7.32
N ILE A 204 -20.97 7.75 6.22
CA ILE A 204 -20.46 7.97 4.86
C ILE A 204 -21.61 8.36 3.93
N PRO A 205 -21.31 9.08 2.82
CA PRO A 205 -22.33 9.51 1.84
C PRO A 205 -22.99 8.34 1.11
#